data_758611b5af0ace61cc58e4ddac6a089e
#
_entry.id   758611b5af0ace61cc58e4ddac6a089e
#
_cell.length_a   1.000
_cell.length_b   1.000
_cell.length_c   1.000
_cell.angle_alpha   90.00
_cell.angle_beta   90.00
_cell.angle_gamma   90.00
#
_symmetry.space_group_name_H-M   'P 1'
#
loop_
_entity.id
_entity.type
_entity.pdbx_description
1 polymer ?
#
loop_
_entity_poly.entity_id
_entity_poly.type
_entity_poly.pdbx_seq_one_letter_code
_entity_poly.pdbx_strand_id
1 'polypeptide(L)'
;METHGFFTPETPEQARERYASLGPTAKGVVREVARAMEFDGDEYGERVTDEVVETARDALFASLLEVRTGTRGEFDEWQSGSDLEVVEVGSENVDHVAWHAPPFSETAVAATYQNQPEAAVETLRRQAFGRIYRDVLGEEQ
;
A
#
# COMPACT_ATOMS: atom_id res chain seq x y z
N MET A 1 -8.61 1.42 -18.65
CA MET A 1 -7.74 1.61 -17.48
C MET A 1 -8.53 2.29 -16.37
N GLU A 2 -8.48 1.72 -15.17
CA GLU A 2 -9.18 2.26 -14.01
C GLU A 2 -8.19 2.64 -12.93
N THR A 3 -8.61 3.52 -12.03
CA THR A 3 -7.79 3.98 -10.91
C THR A 3 -8.54 3.70 -9.62
N HIS A 4 -7.83 3.11 -8.65
CA HIS A 4 -8.36 2.75 -7.33
C HIS A 4 -7.51 3.42 -6.26
N GLY A 5 -8.16 4.10 -5.31
CA GLY A 5 -7.46 4.76 -4.21
C GLY A 5 -7.32 6.25 -4.39
N PHE A 6 -6.65 6.89 -3.45
CA PHE A 6 -6.68 8.34 -3.31
C PHE A 6 -5.33 9.00 -3.23
N PHE A 7 -4.25 8.23 -3.08
CA PHE A 7 -2.99 8.84 -2.69
C PHE A 7 -1.82 8.30 -3.50
N THR A 8 -1.15 9.22 -4.19
CA THR A 8 0.14 8.96 -4.84
C THR A 8 1.07 10.07 -4.41
N PRO A 9 2.00 9.81 -3.47
CA PRO A 9 2.90 10.87 -3.03
C PRO A 9 3.84 11.30 -4.15
N GLU A 10 4.05 12.60 -4.26
CA GLU A 10 4.97 13.15 -5.24
C GLU A 10 6.39 13.23 -4.69
N THR A 11 6.51 13.26 -3.35
CA THR A 11 7.80 13.35 -2.67
C THR A 11 7.84 12.39 -1.48
N PRO A 12 9.04 11.99 -1.02
CA PRO A 12 9.16 11.20 0.21
C PRO A 12 8.56 11.90 1.42
N GLU A 13 8.67 13.23 1.49
CA GLU A 13 8.11 14.03 2.59
C GLU A 13 6.60 13.92 2.63
N GLN A 14 5.93 13.94 1.48
CA GLN A 14 4.48 13.75 1.43
C GLN A 14 4.07 12.38 1.95
N ALA A 15 4.84 11.35 1.61
CA ALA A 15 4.58 10.00 2.13
C ALA A 15 4.70 9.98 3.66
N ARG A 16 5.75 10.59 4.20
CA ARG A 16 6.00 10.64 5.65
C ARG A 16 4.92 11.43 6.38
N GLU A 17 4.49 12.56 5.82
CA GLU A 17 3.43 13.37 6.40
C GLU A 17 2.11 12.61 6.49
N ARG A 18 1.75 11.91 5.42
CA ARG A 18 0.53 11.10 5.41
C ARG A 18 0.62 9.98 6.45
N TYR A 19 1.74 9.29 6.49
CA TYR A 19 1.96 8.22 7.45
C TYR A 19 1.85 8.75 8.88
N ALA A 20 2.48 9.89 9.16
CA ALA A 20 2.42 10.51 10.48
C ALA A 20 0.98 10.87 10.86
N SER A 21 0.20 11.37 9.91
CA SER A 21 -1.19 11.77 10.17
C SER A 21 -2.10 10.60 10.51
N LEU A 22 -1.71 9.38 10.18
CA LEU A 22 -2.51 8.18 10.43
C LEU A 22 -2.31 7.58 11.82
N GLY A 23 -1.35 8.09 12.59
CA GLY A 23 -1.09 7.57 13.93
C GLY A 23 -2.32 7.52 14.84
N PRO A 24 -3.03 8.65 15.02
CA PRO A 24 -4.26 8.65 15.83
C PRO A 24 -5.34 7.72 15.31
N THR A 25 -5.51 7.65 13.98
CA THR A 25 -6.48 6.76 13.36
C THR A 25 -6.12 5.29 13.64
N ALA A 26 -4.85 4.93 13.52
CA ALA A 26 -4.39 3.58 13.81
C ALA A 26 -4.68 3.18 15.26
N LYS A 27 -4.41 4.09 16.21
CA LYS A 27 -4.72 3.85 17.62
C LYS A 27 -6.20 3.64 17.82
N GLY A 28 -7.04 4.44 17.14
CA GLY A 28 -8.49 4.33 17.23
C GLY A 28 -8.98 2.99 16.69
N VAL A 29 -8.46 2.54 15.57
CA VAL A 29 -8.82 1.26 14.97
C VAL A 29 -8.47 0.11 15.92
N VAL A 30 -7.24 0.12 16.45
CA VAL A 30 -6.79 -0.94 17.36
C VAL A 30 -7.66 -0.96 18.63
N ARG A 31 -7.99 0.21 19.15
CA ARG A 31 -8.87 0.33 20.33
C ARG A 31 -10.25 -0.27 20.07
N GLU A 32 -10.83 0.03 18.91
CA GLU A 32 -12.16 -0.49 18.56
C GLU A 32 -12.13 -2.01 18.34
N VAL A 33 -11.06 -2.53 17.74
CA VAL A 33 -10.90 -3.98 17.58
C VAL A 33 -10.78 -4.66 18.95
N ALA A 34 -9.97 -4.09 19.86
CA ALA A 34 -9.83 -4.62 21.22
C ALA A 34 -11.15 -4.62 21.98
N ARG A 35 -11.95 -3.56 21.80
CA ARG A 35 -13.29 -3.46 22.40
C ARG A 35 -14.21 -4.55 21.85
N ALA A 36 -14.19 -4.77 20.53
CA ALA A 36 -15.01 -5.79 19.89
C ALA A 36 -14.61 -7.19 20.34
N MET A 37 -13.35 -7.41 20.69
CA MET A 37 -12.86 -8.67 21.22
C MET A 37 -13.06 -8.80 22.71
N GLU A 38 -13.63 -7.80 23.36
CA GLU A 38 -13.96 -7.77 24.78
C GLU A 38 -12.74 -8.00 25.69
N PHE A 39 -11.59 -7.43 25.32
CA PHE A 39 -10.39 -7.49 26.15
C PHE A 39 -10.63 -6.73 27.46
N ASP A 40 -10.22 -7.34 28.59
CA ASP A 40 -10.17 -6.63 29.85
C ASP A 40 -8.90 -5.76 29.93
N GLY A 41 -8.70 -5.04 31.02
CA GLY A 41 -7.58 -4.13 31.14
C GLY A 41 -6.22 -4.81 31.05
N ASP A 42 -6.10 -6.02 31.59
CA ASP A 42 -4.85 -6.78 31.55
C ASP A 42 -4.56 -7.30 30.15
N GLU A 43 -5.59 -7.86 29.48
CA GLU A 43 -5.44 -8.34 28.12
C GLU A 43 -5.12 -7.19 27.15
N TYR A 44 -5.75 -6.03 27.35
CA TYR A 44 -5.47 -4.85 26.53
C TYR A 44 -4.00 -4.47 26.62
N GLY A 45 -3.46 -4.40 27.85
CA GLY A 45 -2.06 -4.05 28.07
C GLY A 45 -1.08 -5.05 27.47
N GLU A 46 -1.43 -6.33 27.47
CA GLU A 46 -0.58 -7.39 26.93
C GLU A 46 -0.63 -7.49 25.41
N ARG A 47 -1.82 -7.27 24.81
CA ARG A 47 -2.05 -7.52 23.40
C ARG A 47 -1.96 -6.28 22.52
N VAL A 48 -2.28 -5.10 23.07
CA VAL A 48 -2.23 -3.85 22.32
C VAL A 48 -0.88 -3.19 22.56
N THR A 49 0.08 -3.53 21.73
CA THR A 49 1.45 -3.03 21.80
C THR A 49 1.67 -1.95 20.75
N ASP A 50 2.78 -1.22 20.87
CA ASP A 50 3.18 -0.23 19.86
C ASP A 50 3.35 -0.89 18.49
N GLU A 51 3.80 -2.13 18.47
CA GLU A 51 3.99 -2.91 17.24
C GLU A 51 2.65 -3.19 16.55
N VAL A 52 1.61 -3.50 17.32
CA VAL A 52 0.26 -3.72 16.79
C VAL A 52 -0.29 -2.43 16.20
N VAL A 53 -0.11 -1.31 16.88
CA VAL A 53 -0.54 0.00 16.37
C VAL A 53 0.22 0.35 15.09
N GLU A 54 1.51 0.08 15.04
CA GLU A 54 2.32 0.32 13.85
C GLU A 54 1.83 -0.53 12.67
N THR A 55 1.51 -1.80 12.91
CA THR A 55 0.96 -2.68 11.88
C THR A 55 -0.36 -2.13 11.32
N ALA A 56 -1.24 -1.63 12.19
CA ALA A 56 -2.49 -1.01 11.76
C ALA A 56 -2.23 0.25 10.94
N ARG A 57 -1.25 1.06 11.34
CA ARG A 57 -0.87 2.27 10.62
C ARG A 57 -0.33 1.95 9.24
N ASP A 58 0.51 0.93 9.13
CA ASP A 58 1.04 0.46 7.85
C ASP A 58 -0.08 0.01 6.91
N ALA A 59 -1.03 -0.75 7.43
CA ALA A 59 -2.17 -1.22 6.66
C ALA A 59 -3.05 -0.07 6.18
N LEU A 60 -3.31 0.90 7.04
CA LEU A 60 -4.09 2.09 6.69
C LEU A 60 -3.39 2.90 5.61
N PHE A 61 -2.10 3.11 5.74
CA PHE A 61 -1.32 3.82 4.73
C PHE A 61 -1.40 3.10 3.39
N ALA A 62 -1.12 1.79 3.37
CA ALA A 62 -1.17 1.01 2.15
C ALA A 62 -2.55 1.06 1.49
N SER A 63 -3.62 1.06 2.29
CA SER A 63 -4.99 1.09 1.76
C SER A 63 -5.33 2.37 1.00
N LEU A 64 -4.58 3.45 1.21
CA LEU A 64 -4.80 4.72 0.53
C LEU A 64 -4.09 4.81 -0.82
N LEU A 65 -3.11 3.95 -1.07
CA LEU A 65 -2.27 4.07 -2.26
C LEU A 65 -3.09 3.88 -3.54
N GLU A 66 -2.86 4.79 -4.48
CA GLU A 66 -3.52 4.75 -5.78
C GLU A 66 -2.92 3.64 -6.63
N VAL A 67 -3.78 2.76 -7.14
CA VAL A 67 -3.39 1.67 -8.01
C VAL A 67 -4.15 1.79 -9.31
N ARG A 68 -3.44 1.67 -10.43
CA ARG A 68 -4.07 1.61 -11.75
C ARG A 68 -4.23 0.17 -12.16
N THR A 69 -5.34 -0.13 -12.81
CA THR A 69 -5.59 -1.45 -13.39
C THR A 69 -5.91 -1.30 -14.87
N GLY A 70 -5.44 -2.22 -15.68
CA GLY A 70 -5.68 -2.18 -17.11
C GLY A 70 -5.28 -3.48 -17.77
N THR A 71 -5.39 -3.49 -19.10
CA THR A 71 -4.95 -4.62 -19.90
C THR A 71 -3.42 -4.63 -20.02
N ARG A 72 -2.87 -5.76 -20.46
CA ARG A 72 -1.43 -5.86 -20.74
C ARG A 72 -1.01 -4.77 -21.72
N GLY A 73 -1.80 -4.52 -22.76
CA GLY A 73 -1.50 -3.49 -23.75
C GLY A 73 -1.47 -2.09 -23.16
N GLU A 74 -2.43 -1.79 -22.27
CA GLU A 74 -2.48 -0.49 -21.60
C GLU A 74 -1.27 -0.31 -20.67
N PHE A 75 -0.90 -1.35 -19.94
CA PHE A 75 0.28 -1.32 -19.09
C PHE A 75 1.56 -1.12 -19.92
N ASP A 76 1.71 -1.87 -21.00
CA ASP A 76 2.88 -1.78 -21.87
C ASP A 76 3.02 -0.38 -22.47
N GLU A 77 1.91 0.24 -22.87
CA GLU A 77 1.91 1.59 -23.38
C GLU A 77 2.35 2.58 -22.29
N TRP A 78 1.82 2.44 -21.08
CA TRP A 78 2.25 3.26 -19.95
C TRP A 78 3.74 3.08 -19.67
N GLN A 79 4.20 1.84 -19.63
CA GLN A 79 5.60 1.52 -19.31
C GLN A 79 6.55 2.12 -20.36
N SER A 80 6.17 2.11 -21.62
CA SER A 80 7.02 2.65 -22.68
C SER A 80 7.23 4.16 -22.58
N GLY A 81 6.31 4.87 -21.92
CA GLY A 81 6.43 6.30 -21.67
C GLY A 81 7.00 6.64 -20.30
N SER A 82 7.42 5.64 -19.53
CA SER A 82 7.92 5.83 -18.16
C SER A 82 9.40 5.51 -18.06
N ASP A 83 10.11 6.29 -17.25
CA ASP A 83 11.53 6.04 -16.96
C ASP A 83 11.72 5.15 -15.74
N LEU A 84 10.63 4.72 -15.10
CA LEU A 84 10.70 3.93 -13.87
C LEU A 84 11.06 2.48 -14.16
N GLU A 85 11.86 1.90 -13.28
CA GLU A 85 12.12 0.48 -13.28
C GLU A 85 10.89 -0.23 -12.71
N VAL A 86 10.39 -1.25 -13.41
CA VAL A 86 9.18 -1.96 -12.97
C VAL A 86 9.56 -3.30 -12.35
N VAL A 87 9.11 -3.53 -11.12
CA VAL A 87 9.18 -4.84 -10.48
C VAL A 87 7.81 -5.49 -10.69
N GLU A 88 7.74 -6.47 -11.58
CA GLU A 88 6.50 -7.15 -11.92
C GLU A 88 6.43 -8.51 -11.23
N VAL A 89 5.29 -8.77 -10.59
CA VAL A 89 5.00 -10.05 -9.95
C VAL A 89 3.87 -10.73 -10.71
N GLY A 90 4.06 -12.01 -11.01
CA GLY A 90 3.07 -12.79 -11.76
C GLY A 90 3.62 -13.24 -13.10
N SER A 91 2.74 -13.41 -14.08
CA SER A 91 3.08 -13.95 -15.38
C SER A 91 2.85 -12.95 -16.50
N GLU A 92 3.78 -12.88 -17.45
CA GLU A 92 3.64 -12.05 -18.65
C GLU A 92 2.51 -12.51 -19.56
N ASN A 93 2.03 -13.74 -19.37
CA ASN A 93 0.97 -14.30 -20.20
C ASN A 93 -0.43 -13.99 -19.69
N VAL A 94 -0.54 -13.22 -18.61
CA VAL A 94 -1.82 -12.84 -18.02
C VAL A 94 -2.24 -11.48 -18.58
N ASP A 95 -3.51 -11.36 -18.96
CA ASP A 95 -4.01 -10.22 -19.73
C ASP A 95 -4.20 -8.91 -18.95
N HIS A 96 -4.26 -8.98 -17.63
CA HIS A 96 -4.53 -7.79 -16.81
C HIS A 96 -3.39 -7.49 -15.86
N VAL A 97 -3.14 -6.21 -15.63
CA VAL A 97 -2.06 -5.74 -14.76
C VAL A 97 -2.59 -4.65 -13.84
N ALA A 98 -2.15 -4.69 -12.58
CA ALA A 98 -2.35 -3.61 -11.61
C ALA A 98 -0.96 -3.03 -11.29
N TRP A 99 -0.84 -1.69 -11.18
CA TRP A 99 0.47 -1.08 -10.90
C TRP A 99 0.35 0.18 -10.07
N HIS A 100 1.43 0.49 -9.35
CA HIS A 100 1.57 1.69 -8.55
C HIS A 100 2.93 2.32 -8.86
N ALA A 101 2.94 3.58 -9.22
CA ALA A 101 4.12 4.26 -9.72
C ALA A 101 4.21 5.69 -9.18
N PRO A 102 4.71 5.87 -7.94
CA PRO A 102 4.83 7.20 -7.38
C PRO A 102 6.00 7.96 -8.05
N PRO A 103 5.78 9.24 -8.41
CA PRO A 103 6.79 9.99 -9.17
C PRO A 103 8.14 10.15 -8.47
N PHE A 104 8.18 10.14 -7.15
CA PHE A 104 9.43 10.30 -6.42
C PHE A 104 10.32 9.06 -6.45
N SER A 105 9.74 7.90 -6.75
CA SER A 105 10.45 6.62 -6.72
C SER A 105 11.06 6.34 -8.09
N GLU A 106 12.19 5.66 -8.09
CA GLU A 106 12.78 5.14 -9.33
C GLU A 106 12.13 3.82 -9.74
N THR A 107 11.30 3.26 -8.87
CA THR A 107 10.70 1.93 -9.03
C THR A 107 9.18 2.03 -9.01
N ALA A 108 8.55 1.31 -9.93
CA ALA A 108 7.12 1.03 -9.91
C ALA A 108 6.92 -0.44 -9.61
N VAL A 109 5.80 -0.78 -9.00
CA VAL A 109 5.45 -2.17 -8.69
C VAL A 109 4.22 -2.54 -9.50
N ALA A 110 4.24 -3.72 -10.12
CA ALA A 110 3.13 -4.22 -10.92
C ALA A 110 2.83 -5.67 -10.55
N ALA A 111 1.56 -6.05 -10.67
CA ALA A 111 1.13 -7.43 -10.43
C ALA A 111 0.08 -7.81 -11.47
N THR A 112 0.19 -9.01 -12.00
CA THR A 112 -0.76 -9.51 -12.98
C THR A 112 -1.95 -10.19 -12.31
N TYR A 113 -3.10 -10.18 -12.96
CA TYR A 113 -4.29 -10.85 -12.47
C TYR A 113 -5.18 -11.25 -13.65
N GLN A 114 -6.08 -12.20 -13.41
CA GLN A 114 -7.00 -12.66 -14.44
C GLN A 114 -8.40 -12.05 -14.30
N ASN A 115 -9.05 -12.26 -13.15
CA ASN A 115 -10.45 -11.87 -13.02
C ASN A 115 -10.84 -11.37 -11.62
N GLN A 116 -9.87 -11.03 -10.78
CA GLN A 116 -10.14 -10.51 -9.43
C GLN A 116 -9.36 -9.22 -9.20
N PRO A 117 -9.82 -8.11 -9.79
CA PRO A 117 -9.09 -6.84 -9.69
C PRO A 117 -8.95 -6.34 -8.26
N GLU A 118 -9.96 -6.54 -7.40
CA GLU A 118 -9.91 -6.05 -6.01
C GLU A 118 -8.82 -6.76 -5.20
N ALA A 119 -8.70 -8.08 -5.38
CA ALA A 119 -7.65 -8.84 -4.72
C ALA A 119 -6.27 -8.44 -5.22
N ALA A 120 -6.14 -8.19 -6.52
CA ALA A 120 -4.89 -7.73 -7.11
C ALA A 120 -4.48 -6.36 -6.59
N VAL A 121 -5.43 -5.43 -6.45
CA VAL A 121 -5.18 -4.10 -5.91
C VAL A 121 -4.67 -4.19 -4.48
N GLU A 122 -5.30 -4.99 -3.62
CA GLU A 122 -4.85 -5.15 -2.24
C GLU A 122 -3.47 -5.77 -2.15
N THR A 123 -3.23 -6.81 -2.92
CA THR A 123 -1.92 -7.47 -2.95
C THR A 123 -0.84 -6.48 -3.41
N LEU A 124 -1.15 -5.71 -4.44
CA LEU A 124 -0.21 -4.74 -4.98
C LEU A 124 0.09 -3.63 -3.96
N ARG A 125 -0.91 -3.16 -3.23
CA ARG A 125 -0.70 -2.15 -2.20
C ARG A 125 0.28 -2.63 -1.12
N ARG A 126 0.15 -3.88 -0.69
CA ARG A 126 1.08 -4.44 0.29
C ARG A 126 2.49 -4.58 -0.28
N GLN A 127 2.60 -5.00 -1.54
CA GLN A 127 3.90 -5.11 -2.19
C GLN A 127 4.55 -3.75 -2.40
N ALA A 128 3.78 -2.76 -2.83
CA ALA A 128 4.27 -1.40 -2.99
C ALA A 128 4.75 -0.85 -1.65
N PHE A 129 3.99 -1.07 -0.58
CA PHE A 129 4.40 -0.65 0.75
C PHE A 129 5.75 -1.25 1.13
N GLY A 130 5.92 -2.55 0.96
CA GLY A 130 7.16 -3.24 1.32
C GLY A 130 8.35 -2.85 0.46
N ARG A 131 8.14 -2.64 -0.83
CA ARG A 131 9.24 -2.39 -1.77
C ARG A 131 9.60 -0.93 -1.92
N ILE A 132 8.65 -0.02 -1.75
CA ILE A 132 8.87 1.41 -2.00
C ILE A 132 8.84 2.19 -0.68
N TYR A 133 7.82 1.99 0.13
CA TYR A 133 7.55 2.89 1.26
C TYR A 133 8.24 2.51 2.55
N ARG A 134 8.52 1.25 2.78
CA ARG A 134 9.12 0.81 4.04
C ARG A 134 10.42 1.52 4.33
N ASP A 135 11.30 1.63 3.35
CA ASP A 135 12.58 2.32 3.49
C ASP A 135 12.39 3.83 3.68
N VAL A 136 11.48 4.42 2.90
CA VAL A 136 11.19 5.85 2.98
C VAL A 136 10.63 6.23 4.35
N LEU A 137 9.70 5.44 4.87
CA LEU A 137 9.04 5.70 6.15
C LEU A 137 9.93 5.33 7.34
N GLY A 138 10.75 4.30 7.20
CA GLY A 138 11.66 3.86 8.25
C GLY A 138 12.77 4.86 8.57
N GLU A 139 13.15 5.69 7.62
CA GLU A 139 14.18 6.72 7.82
C GLU A 139 13.79 7.78 8.84
N GLU A 140 12.52 7.87 9.19
CA GLU A 140 12.03 8.85 10.15
C GLU A 140 12.15 8.42 11.61
N GLN A 141 12.53 7.18 11.84
CA GLN A 141 12.59 6.63 13.19
C GLN A 141 13.94 6.82 13.86
#